data_5b55cc7a2cda683f459079a23a59bb35
#
_entry.id   5b55cc7a2cda683f459079a23a59bb35
#
_cell.length_a   1.000
_cell.length_b   1.000
_cell.length_c   1.000
_cell.angle_alpha   90.00
_cell.angle_beta   90.00
_cell.angle_gamma   90.00
#
_symmetry.space_group_name_H-M   'P 1'
#
loop_
_entity.id
_entity.type
_entity.pdbx_description
1 polymer ?
#
loop_
_entity_poly.entity_id
_entity_poly.type
_entity_poly.pdbx_seq_one_letter_code
_entity_poly.pdbx_strand_id
1 'polypeptide(L)'
;AGEVGHIHVRDGETEPCNCGAVGCLEQIASATGIVREARRRLAQEKTRDSGLRALGDKLTAKDVCDLGRAGDGLADEVMETVAKYLGETISMLCMTIDPEIFIIGGGVSRAGAYLLDKVKVYYDRYTKISQNRGRVVLAELGNDAGIYGAVKLVLG
;
A
#
# COMPACT_ATOMS: atom_id res chain seq x y z
N ALA A 1 -2.14 -19.79 4.81
CA ALA A 1 -3.38 -19.06 4.56
C ALA A 1 -3.21 -17.60 5.00
N GLY A 2 -3.96 -16.68 4.38
CA GLY A 2 -3.91 -15.27 4.77
C GLY A 2 -2.89 -14.41 4.03
N GLU A 3 -2.30 -14.91 2.96
CA GLU A 3 -1.32 -14.19 2.13
C GLU A 3 -1.98 -13.10 1.27
N VAL A 4 -2.55 -12.08 1.90
CA VAL A 4 -3.31 -11.01 1.25
C VAL A 4 -2.47 -10.23 0.23
N GLY A 5 -1.16 -10.09 0.48
CA GLY A 5 -0.23 -9.44 -0.45
C GLY A 5 -0.16 -10.12 -1.83
N HIS A 6 -0.55 -11.38 -1.92
CA HIS A 6 -0.52 -12.16 -3.16
C HIS A 6 -1.88 -12.31 -3.85
N ILE A 7 -2.90 -11.60 -3.37
CA ILE A 7 -4.17 -11.47 -4.11
C ILE A 7 -3.89 -10.74 -5.42
N HIS A 8 -4.39 -11.31 -6.54
CA HIS A 8 -4.33 -10.66 -7.85
C HIS A 8 -5.26 -9.45 -7.85
N VAL A 9 -4.71 -8.28 -8.15
CA VAL A 9 -5.46 -7.01 -8.12
C VAL A 9 -5.33 -6.20 -9.42
N ARG A 10 -4.38 -6.57 -10.30
CA ARG A 10 -4.13 -5.81 -11.53
C ARG A 10 -3.76 -6.70 -12.71
N ASP A 11 -4.55 -6.60 -13.78
CA ASP A 11 -4.25 -7.23 -15.07
C ASP A 11 -3.15 -6.50 -15.84
N GLY A 12 -2.54 -7.22 -16.80
CA GLY A 12 -1.53 -6.66 -17.71
C GLY A 12 -0.14 -6.51 -17.12
N GLU A 13 0.11 -7.03 -15.92
CA GLU A 13 1.46 -7.13 -15.38
C GLU A 13 2.23 -8.24 -16.11
N THR A 14 3.47 -7.93 -16.51
CA THR A 14 4.35 -8.87 -17.21
C THR A 14 5.47 -9.42 -16.35
N GLU A 15 5.84 -8.67 -15.29
CA GLU A 15 6.86 -9.09 -14.35
C GLU A 15 6.26 -9.97 -13.26
N PRO A 16 6.87 -11.13 -12.94
CA PRO A 16 6.38 -12.00 -11.89
C PRO A 16 6.60 -11.36 -10.50
N CYS A 17 5.65 -11.63 -9.60
CA CYS A 17 5.83 -11.44 -8.16
C CYS A 17 6.77 -12.52 -7.59
N ASN A 18 7.32 -12.30 -6.40
CA ASN A 18 8.16 -13.30 -5.70
C ASN A 18 7.45 -14.64 -5.47
N CYS A 19 6.11 -14.66 -5.44
CA CYS A 19 5.31 -15.88 -5.35
C CYS A 19 5.16 -16.62 -6.69
N GLY A 20 5.67 -16.08 -7.79
CA GLY A 20 5.56 -16.62 -9.15
C GLY A 20 4.32 -16.18 -9.92
N ALA A 21 3.30 -15.61 -9.28
CA ALA A 21 2.13 -15.03 -9.94
C ALA A 21 2.43 -13.61 -10.45
N VAL A 22 1.49 -13.02 -11.21
CA VAL A 22 1.57 -11.63 -11.70
C VAL A 22 0.38 -10.82 -11.19
N GLY A 23 0.55 -9.51 -11.06
CA GLY A 23 -0.52 -8.60 -10.67
C GLY A 23 -0.91 -8.66 -9.19
N CYS A 24 -0.01 -9.16 -8.33
CA CYS A 24 -0.24 -9.23 -6.89
C CYS A 24 -0.29 -7.84 -6.25
N LEU A 25 -1.07 -7.69 -5.18
CA LEU A 25 -1.12 -6.46 -4.37
C LEU A 25 0.28 -6.02 -3.91
N GLU A 26 1.14 -6.95 -3.52
CA GLU A 26 2.52 -6.68 -3.09
C GLU A 26 3.33 -5.94 -4.16
N GLN A 27 3.11 -6.23 -5.44
CA GLN A 27 3.81 -5.57 -6.55
C GLN A 27 3.45 -4.08 -6.70
N ILE A 28 2.41 -3.62 -6.02
CA ILE A 28 1.92 -2.24 -6.05
C ILE A 28 2.09 -1.59 -4.68
N ALA A 29 1.64 -2.26 -3.62
CA ALA A 29 1.43 -1.68 -2.30
C ALA A 29 2.53 -2.02 -1.27
N SER A 30 3.57 -2.75 -1.65
CA SER A 30 4.77 -2.90 -0.81
C SER A 30 5.74 -1.73 -1.01
N ALA A 31 6.77 -1.64 -0.17
CA ALA A 31 7.82 -0.61 -0.34
C ALA A 31 8.51 -0.72 -1.70
N THR A 32 8.80 -1.94 -2.16
CA THR A 32 9.36 -2.18 -3.51
C THR A 32 8.33 -1.90 -4.60
N GLY A 33 7.06 -2.22 -4.37
CA GLY A 33 5.96 -1.92 -5.27
C GLY A 33 5.77 -0.42 -5.50
N ILE A 34 5.83 0.40 -4.46
CA ILE A 34 5.77 1.86 -4.56
C ILE A 34 6.89 2.41 -5.46
N VAL A 35 8.12 1.95 -5.26
CA VAL A 35 9.26 2.36 -6.10
C VAL A 35 9.07 1.93 -7.56
N ARG A 36 8.56 0.71 -7.77
CA ARG A 36 8.24 0.19 -9.10
C ARG A 36 7.17 1.05 -9.80
N GLU A 37 6.09 1.40 -9.10
CA GLU A 37 5.05 2.28 -9.64
C GLU A 37 5.58 3.67 -9.96
N ALA A 38 6.43 4.24 -9.10
CA ALA A 38 7.06 5.53 -9.34
C ALA A 38 7.94 5.49 -10.61
N ARG A 39 8.77 4.48 -10.76
CA ARG A 39 9.59 4.28 -11.98
C ARG A 39 8.75 4.13 -13.24
N ARG A 40 7.65 3.37 -13.14
CA ARG A 40 6.71 3.20 -14.25
C ARG A 40 6.08 4.53 -14.66
N ARG A 41 5.62 5.33 -13.70
CA ARG A 41 5.06 6.67 -13.96
C ARG A 41 6.10 7.60 -14.59
N LEU A 42 7.32 7.63 -14.05
CA LEU A 42 8.42 8.42 -14.61
C LEU A 42 8.76 8.05 -16.05
N ALA A 43 8.65 6.77 -16.41
CA ALA A 43 8.88 6.30 -17.77
C ALA A 43 7.76 6.69 -18.74
N GLN A 44 6.51 6.73 -18.27
CA GLN A 44 5.33 7.14 -19.05
C GLN A 44 5.26 8.66 -19.21
N GLU A 45 5.54 9.42 -18.17
CA GLU A 45 5.39 10.88 -18.08
C GLU A 45 6.75 11.60 -18.24
N LYS A 46 7.45 11.33 -19.34
CA LYS A 46 8.86 11.74 -19.54
C LYS A 46 9.13 13.24 -19.38
N THR A 47 8.17 14.08 -19.71
CA THR A 47 8.30 15.55 -19.73
C THR A 47 7.74 16.23 -18.49
N ARG A 48 6.95 15.53 -17.68
CA ARG A 48 6.36 16.09 -16.47
C ARG A 48 7.42 16.26 -15.39
N ASP A 49 7.46 17.44 -14.79
CA ASP A 49 8.39 17.74 -13.70
C ASP A 49 8.03 16.95 -12.44
N SER A 50 9.05 16.46 -11.75
CA SER A 50 8.92 15.74 -10.48
C SER A 50 10.27 15.59 -9.80
N GLY A 51 10.30 15.81 -8.48
CA GLY A 51 11.47 15.57 -7.64
C GLY A 51 11.94 14.12 -7.65
N LEU A 52 11.07 13.16 -7.99
CA LEU A 52 11.42 11.74 -8.14
C LEU A 52 12.53 11.51 -9.16
N ARG A 53 12.63 12.37 -10.21
CA ARG A 53 13.64 12.20 -11.28
C ARG A 53 15.06 12.37 -10.78
N ALA A 54 15.28 13.30 -9.85
CA ALA A 54 16.60 13.60 -9.31
C ALA A 54 17.18 12.44 -8.48
N LEU A 55 16.33 11.51 -8.02
CA LEU A 55 16.72 10.41 -7.15
C LEU A 55 17.25 9.18 -7.92
N GLY A 56 16.88 9.01 -9.19
CA GLY A 56 17.36 7.93 -10.04
C GLY A 56 17.23 6.55 -9.35
N ASP A 57 18.33 5.80 -9.32
CA ASP A 57 18.36 4.46 -8.70
C ASP A 57 18.27 4.46 -7.18
N LYS A 58 18.51 5.62 -6.53
CA LYS A 58 18.41 5.76 -5.07
C LYS A 58 16.99 5.99 -4.58
N LEU A 59 16.00 6.05 -5.50
CA LEU A 59 14.59 6.25 -5.17
C LEU A 59 14.09 5.20 -4.19
N THR A 60 13.50 5.66 -3.09
CA THR A 60 12.89 4.82 -2.06
C THR A 60 11.39 5.10 -1.93
N ALA A 61 10.64 4.17 -1.34
CA ALA A 61 9.23 4.39 -1.03
C ALA A 61 9.00 5.59 -0.09
N LYS A 62 9.96 5.85 0.80
CA LYS A 62 9.93 7.03 1.67
C LYS A 62 9.95 8.31 0.86
N ASP A 63 10.83 8.40 -0.14
CA ASP A 63 10.95 9.59 -0.99
C ASP A 63 9.65 9.84 -1.76
N VAL A 64 9.02 8.78 -2.30
CA VAL A 64 7.72 8.90 -2.97
C VAL A 64 6.65 9.44 -2.02
N CYS A 65 6.57 8.90 -0.80
CA CYS A 65 5.61 9.38 0.20
C CYS A 65 5.87 10.85 0.59
N ASP A 66 7.12 11.22 0.82
CA ASP A 66 7.49 12.56 1.28
C ASP A 66 7.28 13.60 0.18
N LEU A 67 7.65 13.30 -1.05
CA LEU A 67 7.41 14.18 -2.20
C LEU A 67 5.93 14.32 -2.51
N GLY A 68 5.16 13.22 -2.48
CA GLY A 68 3.71 13.28 -2.67
C GLY A 68 3.02 14.14 -1.61
N ARG A 69 3.43 13.99 -0.34
CA ARG A 69 2.94 14.84 0.77
C ARG A 69 3.33 16.31 0.58
N ALA A 70 4.48 16.58 -0.02
CA ALA A 70 4.96 17.92 -0.31
C ALA A 70 4.33 18.55 -1.56
N GLY A 71 3.45 17.82 -2.28
CA GLY A 71 2.72 18.33 -3.45
C GLY A 71 3.33 17.96 -4.81
N ASP A 72 4.30 17.06 -4.87
CA ASP A 72 4.76 16.50 -6.14
C ASP A 72 3.65 15.65 -6.77
N GLY A 73 3.15 16.11 -7.92
CA GLY A 73 1.97 15.52 -8.54
C GLY A 73 2.19 14.08 -9.04
N LEU A 74 3.40 13.71 -9.53
CA LEU A 74 3.68 12.33 -9.93
C LEU A 74 3.76 11.41 -8.71
N ALA A 75 4.42 11.85 -7.65
CA ALA A 75 4.53 11.09 -6.42
C ALA A 75 3.15 10.91 -5.75
N ASP A 76 2.31 11.95 -5.74
CA ASP A 76 0.95 11.86 -5.21
C ASP A 76 0.09 10.86 -6.00
N GLU A 77 0.17 10.85 -7.34
CA GLU A 77 -0.54 9.89 -8.18
C GLU A 77 -0.08 8.44 -7.96
N VAL A 78 1.21 8.23 -7.67
CA VAL A 78 1.70 6.90 -7.26
C VAL A 78 1.06 6.48 -5.95
N MET A 79 1.05 7.35 -4.95
CA MET A 79 0.43 7.07 -3.66
C MET A 79 -1.08 6.90 -3.76
N GLU A 80 -1.74 7.61 -4.66
CA GLU A 80 -3.16 7.42 -4.97
C GLU A 80 -3.43 6.03 -5.56
N THR A 81 -2.56 5.57 -6.48
CA THR A 81 -2.63 4.23 -7.04
C THR A 81 -2.49 3.15 -5.95
N VAL A 82 -1.51 3.30 -5.07
CA VAL A 82 -1.27 2.40 -3.93
C VAL A 82 -2.49 2.37 -3.00
N ALA A 83 -3.00 3.54 -2.65
CA ALA A 83 -4.16 3.68 -1.77
C ALA A 83 -5.42 3.06 -2.37
N LYS A 84 -5.63 3.21 -3.68
CA LYS A 84 -6.73 2.59 -4.40
C LYS A 84 -6.70 1.07 -4.25
N TYR A 85 -5.60 0.41 -4.61
CA TYR A 85 -5.52 -1.04 -4.55
C TYR A 85 -5.59 -1.58 -3.12
N LEU A 86 -5.02 -0.87 -2.14
CA LEU A 86 -5.17 -1.22 -0.73
C LEU A 86 -6.63 -1.10 -0.28
N GLY A 87 -7.28 0.02 -0.58
CA GLY A 87 -8.67 0.26 -0.19
C GLY A 87 -9.65 -0.72 -0.84
N GLU A 88 -9.45 -1.05 -2.12
CA GLU A 88 -10.22 -2.07 -2.85
C GLU A 88 -10.03 -3.46 -2.20
N THR A 89 -8.79 -3.86 -1.90
CA THR A 89 -8.51 -5.15 -1.27
C THR A 89 -9.10 -5.22 0.13
N ILE A 90 -8.94 -4.19 0.94
CA ILE A 90 -9.53 -4.11 2.29
C ILE A 90 -11.06 -4.19 2.20
N SER A 91 -11.67 -3.55 1.21
CA SER A 91 -13.13 -3.61 1.01
C SER A 91 -13.60 -5.04 0.67
N MET A 92 -12.88 -5.76 -0.18
CA MET A 92 -13.18 -7.16 -0.49
C MET A 92 -13.08 -8.06 0.75
N LEU A 93 -12.05 -7.86 1.57
CA LEU A 93 -11.88 -8.59 2.83
C LEU A 93 -12.99 -8.24 3.84
N CYS A 94 -13.39 -6.97 3.92
CA CYS A 94 -14.53 -6.55 4.74
C CYS A 94 -15.83 -7.29 4.34
N MET A 95 -16.07 -7.42 3.04
CA MET A 95 -17.27 -8.06 2.51
C MET A 95 -17.25 -9.59 2.62
N THR A 96 -16.10 -10.22 2.86
CA THR A 96 -15.97 -11.68 2.92
C THR A 96 -15.79 -12.23 4.32
N ILE A 97 -15.05 -11.55 5.18
CA ILE A 97 -14.71 -12.03 6.54
C ILE A 97 -15.11 -11.06 7.65
N ASP A 98 -15.57 -9.84 7.31
CA ASP A 98 -16.12 -8.81 8.21
C ASP A 98 -15.31 -8.60 9.52
N PRO A 99 -14.00 -8.31 9.47
CA PRO A 99 -13.22 -8.12 10.67
C PRO A 99 -13.53 -6.76 11.33
N GLU A 100 -13.37 -6.66 12.64
CA GLU A 100 -13.57 -5.42 13.40
C GLU A 100 -12.51 -4.35 13.08
N ILE A 101 -11.31 -4.79 12.67
CA ILE A 101 -10.18 -3.89 12.43
C ILE A 101 -9.25 -4.43 11.34
N PHE A 102 -8.82 -3.54 10.48
CA PHE A 102 -7.73 -3.74 9.51
C PHE A 102 -6.52 -2.95 9.94
N ILE A 103 -5.38 -3.61 10.11
CA ILE A 103 -4.14 -2.98 10.54
C ILE A 103 -3.16 -2.95 9.36
N ILE A 104 -2.85 -1.76 8.86
CA ILE A 104 -1.83 -1.57 7.82
C ILE A 104 -0.46 -1.47 8.50
N GLY A 105 0.40 -2.46 8.27
CA GLY A 105 1.73 -2.54 8.84
C GLY A 105 2.86 -2.48 7.81
N GLY A 106 4.07 -2.78 8.26
CA GLY A 106 5.27 -2.82 7.43
C GLY A 106 5.77 -1.45 6.98
N GLY A 107 6.64 -1.44 5.96
CA GLY A 107 7.27 -0.20 5.48
C GLY A 107 6.30 0.86 4.98
N VAL A 108 5.15 0.44 4.45
CA VAL A 108 4.12 1.33 3.88
C VAL A 108 3.39 2.13 4.96
N SER A 109 3.25 1.59 6.19
CA SER A 109 2.61 2.31 7.30
C SER A 109 3.35 3.59 7.71
N ARG A 110 4.64 3.70 7.38
CA ARG A 110 5.43 4.92 7.62
C ARG A 110 4.95 6.14 6.83
N ALA A 111 4.15 5.96 5.79
CA ALA A 111 3.48 7.05 5.09
C ALA A 111 2.46 7.79 5.98
N GLY A 112 2.05 7.19 7.10
CA GLY A 112 1.22 7.83 8.12
C GLY A 112 -0.19 8.17 7.63
N ALA A 113 -0.77 9.22 8.20
CA ALA A 113 -2.11 9.68 7.88
C ALA A 113 -2.28 9.98 6.38
N TYR A 114 -1.24 10.46 5.71
CA TYR A 114 -1.29 10.75 4.28
C TYR A 114 -1.74 9.55 3.42
N LEU A 115 -1.21 8.36 3.70
CA LEU A 115 -1.68 7.14 3.02
C LEU A 115 -3.03 6.68 3.57
N LEU A 116 -3.19 6.67 4.90
CA LEU A 116 -4.38 6.16 5.56
C LEU A 116 -5.65 6.89 5.08
N ASP A 117 -5.60 8.21 4.97
CA ASP A 117 -6.73 9.01 4.53
C ASP A 117 -7.12 8.70 3.08
N LYS A 118 -6.14 8.55 2.20
CA LYS A 118 -6.36 8.11 0.82
C LYS A 118 -6.97 6.70 0.74
N VAL A 119 -6.46 5.75 1.53
CA VAL A 119 -6.99 4.37 1.60
C VAL A 119 -8.44 4.36 2.06
N LYS A 120 -8.78 5.15 3.08
CA LYS A 120 -10.17 5.26 3.59
C LYS A 120 -11.14 5.75 2.53
N VAL A 121 -10.74 6.67 1.65
CA VAL A 121 -11.60 7.13 0.54
C VAL A 121 -12.05 5.97 -0.33
N TYR A 122 -11.13 5.06 -0.70
CA TYR A 122 -11.46 3.89 -1.53
C TYR A 122 -12.20 2.82 -0.73
N TYR A 123 -11.79 2.56 0.51
CA TYR A 123 -12.49 1.65 1.40
C TYR A 123 -13.97 2.05 1.57
N ASP A 124 -14.23 3.32 1.89
CA ASP A 124 -15.59 3.83 2.06
C ASP A 124 -16.42 3.81 0.77
N ARG A 125 -15.75 4.00 -0.38
CA ARG A 125 -16.41 3.94 -1.69
C ARG A 125 -16.99 2.56 -1.97
N TYR A 126 -16.28 1.50 -1.60
CA TYR A 126 -16.62 0.11 -1.96
C TYR A 126 -17.30 -0.69 -0.86
N THR A 127 -17.38 -0.17 0.38
CA THR A 127 -18.02 -0.85 1.53
C THR A 127 -19.36 -0.26 1.94
N LYS A 128 -20.09 0.36 1.01
CA LYS A 128 -21.37 1.05 1.32
C LYS A 128 -22.47 0.15 1.89
N ILE A 129 -22.46 -1.14 1.61
CA ILE A 129 -23.47 -2.10 2.06
C ILE A 129 -23.21 -2.58 3.50
N SER A 130 -21.95 -2.61 3.94
CA SER A 130 -21.60 -3.04 5.29
C SER A 130 -22.06 -2.03 6.33
N GLN A 131 -22.87 -2.49 7.31
CA GLN A 131 -23.35 -1.67 8.42
C GLN A 131 -22.29 -1.52 9.53
N ASN A 132 -21.46 -2.56 9.74
CA ASN A 132 -20.39 -2.60 10.73
C ASN A 132 -19.03 -2.64 10.03
N ARG A 133 -18.62 -1.52 9.42
CA ARG A 133 -17.34 -1.47 8.73
C ARG A 133 -16.19 -1.56 9.73
N GLY A 134 -15.31 -2.56 9.53
CA GLY A 134 -14.07 -2.66 10.28
C GLY A 134 -13.24 -1.38 10.16
N ARG A 135 -12.63 -0.95 11.24
CA ARG A 135 -11.78 0.25 11.26
C ARG A 135 -10.47 -0.01 10.54
N VAL A 136 -10.05 0.91 9.69
CA VAL A 136 -8.73 0.86 9.06
C VAL A 136 -7.78 1.76 9.85
N VAL A 137 -6.69 1.18 10.38
CA VAL A 137 -5.69 1.86 11.20
C VAL A 137 -4.26 1.50 10.76
N LEU A 138 -3.29 2.27 11.20
CA LEU A 138 -1.88 1.95 11.03
C LEU A 138 -1.37 1.15 12.23
N ALA A 139 -0.39 0.25 11.97
CA ALA A 139 0.31 -0.46 13.02
C ALA A 139 1.13 0.51 13.88
N GLU A 140 1.01 0.39 15.20
CA GLU A 140 1.75 1.23 16.15
C GLU A 140 3.19 0.76 16.36
N LEU A 141 3.42 -0.58 16.34
CA LEU A 141 4.73 -1.18 16.60
C LEU A 141 5.68 -1.19 15.40
N GLY A 142 5.24 -0.75 14.23
CA GLY A 142 6.06 -0.73 13.01
C GLY A 142 6.67 -2.11 12.69
N ASN A 143 7.96 -2.13 12.40
CA ASN A 143 8.69 -3.38 12.09
C ASN A 143 8.95 -4.27 13.32
N ASP A 144 8.81 -3.74 14.52
CA ASP A 144 9.08 -4.48 15.77
C ASP A 144 7.89 -5.35 16.19
N ALA A 145 6.74 -5.23 15.51
CA ALA A 145 5.52 -5.99 15.79
C ALA A 145 5.77 -7.51 15.86
N GLY A 146 6.62 -8.04 14.96
CA GLY A 146 6.98 -9.45 14.94
C GLY A 146 7.74 -9.88 16.20
N ILE A 147 8.66 -9.05 16.70
CA ILE A 147 9.43 -9.30 17.92
C ILE A 147 8.50 -9.30 19.14
N TYR A 148 7.66 -8.29 19.27
CA TYR A 148 6.66 -8.21 20.34
C TYR A 148 5.70 -9.39 20.32
N GLY A 149 5.23 -9.80 19.12
CA GLY A 149 4.37 -10.97 18.96
C GLY A 149 5.03 -12.26 19.38
N ALA A 150 6.30 -12.48 18.98
CA ALA A 150 7.07 -13.65 19.36
C ALA A 150 7.29 -13.73 20.88
N VAL A 151 7.67 -12.60 21.52
CA VAL A 151 7.84 -12.51 22.97
C VAL A 151 6.52 -12.80 23.68
N LYS A 152 5.40 -12.26 23.20
CA LYS A 152 4.08 -12.50 23.79
C LYS A 152 3.67 -13.96 23.73
N LEU A 153 4.00 -14.69 22.66
CA LEU A 153 3.73 -16.12 22.54
C LEU A 153 4.51 -16.97 23.57
N VAL A 154 5.69 -16.50 24.00
CA VAL A 154 6.51 -17.20 25.00
C VAL A 154 6.07 -16.89 26.44
N LEU A 155 5.61 -15.66 26.67
CA LEU A 155 5.21 -15.20 28.00
C LEU A 155 3.76 -15.55 28.39
N GLY A 156 2.94 -16.00 27.45
CA GLY A 156 1.53 -16.39 27.65
C GLY A 156 0.60 -15.19 27.65
#